data_4343eadb345aee889c978e1f4604be90
#
_entry.id   4343eadb345aee889c978e1f4604be90
#
_cell.length_a   1.000
_cell.length_b   1.000
_cell.length_c   1.000
_cell.angle_alpha   90.00
_cell.angle_beta   90.00
_cell.angle_gamma   90.00
#
_symmetry.space_group_name_H-M   'P 1'
#
loop_
_entity.id
_entity.type
_entity.pdbx_description
1 polymer ?
#
loop_
_entity_poly.entity_id
_entity_poly.type
_entity_poly.pdbx_seq_one_letter_code
_entity_poly.pdbx_strand_id
1 'polypeptide(L)'
;MSLSHVLLGLLIDQPATGYDLERMMRTELDPIWRAEFSQIYPELARLRRAGHVVLRVLGPRRGPRRNRYRITAAGRRELQRWLGAPPPPPRSRDDLLVRVALFDALAPADRREALSRHDRAIGEEISRLRAEPAPRGFRREARRGALEKLEATRRWLKTLSHPTPSAGFSALSSPKKK
;
A
#
# COMPACT_ATOMS: atom_id res chain seq x y z
N MET A 1 -7.80 6.55 1.57
CA MET A 1 -7.69 5.53 2.65
C MET A 1 -7.19 6.24 3.88
N SER A 2 -7.63 5.81 5.08
CA SER A 2 -7.35 6.54 6.33
C SER A 2 -6.55 5.66 7.28
N LEU A 3 -5.40 6.16 7.74
CA LEU A 3 -4.56 5.54 8.76
C LEU A 3 -5.36 5.17 10.03
N SER A 4 -6.38 5.97 10.36
CA SER A 4 -7.30 5.69 11.46
C SER A 4 -7.89 4.30 11.39
N HIS A 5 -8.47 3.94 10.25
CA HIS A 5 -9.16 2.65 10.10
C HIS A 5 -8.18 1.48 10.08
N VAL A 6 -6.98 1.68 9.56
CA VAL A 6 -5.88 0.69 9.66
C VAL A 6 -5.52 0.45 11.13
N LEU A 7 -5.29 1.51 11.91
CA LEU A 7 -4.97 1.39 13.34
C LEU A 7 -6.11 0.74 14.14
N LEU A 8 -7.37 1.11 13.85
CA LEU A 8 -8.54 0.45 14.46
C LEU A 8 -8.60 -1.04 14.11
N GLY A 9 -8.31 -1.40 12.86
CA GLY A 9 -8.28 -2.80 12.41
C GLY A 9 -7.19 -3.63 13.10
N LEU A 10 -6.00 -3.06 13.32
CA LEU A 10 -4.93 -3.74 14.03
C LEU A 10 -5.22 -3.91 15.53
N LEU A 11 -6.05 -3.02 16.10
CA LEU A 11 -6.47 -3.09 17.51
C LEU A 11 -7.70 -3.99 17.76
N ILE A 12 -8.24 -4.65 16.72
CA ILE A 12 -9.47 -5.45 16.85
C ILE A 12 -9.26 -6.66 17.75
N ASP A 13 -8.12 -7.33 17.59
CA ASP A 13 -7.84 -8.60 18.25
C ASP A 13 -7.28 -8.40 19.67
N GLN A 14 -6.40 -7.42 19.85
CA GLN A 14 -5.74 -7.19 21.13
C GLN A 14 -5.24 -5.76 21.31
N PRO A 15 -5.12 -5.29 22.56
CA PRO A 15 -4.48 -4.02 22.85
C PRO A 15 -3.00 -4.04 22.47
N ALA A 16 -2.51 -2.94 21.88
CA ALA A 16 -1.14 -2.82 21.38
C ALA A 16 -0.53 -1.46 21.77
N THR A 17 0.80 -1.41 21.86
CA THR A 17 1.55 -0.14 21.97
C THR A 17 1.68 0.50 20.59
N GLY A 18 2.06 1.79 20.51
CA GLY A 18 2.38 2.43 19.23
C GLY A 18 3.49 1.71 18.47
N TYR A 19 4.48 1.21 19.17
CA TYR A 19 5.57 0.40 18.61
C TYR A 19 5.08 -0.95 18.06
N ASP A 20 4.16 -1.65 18.79
CA ASP A 20 3.57 -2.89 18.30
C ASP A 20 2.77 -2.64 17.02
N LEU A 21 1.99 -1.55 16.97
CA LEU A 21 1.21 -1.16 15.78
C LEU A 21 2.12 -0.85 14.59
N GLU A 22 3.22 -0.14 14.79
CA GLU A 22 4.23 0.09 13.76
C GLU A 22 4.78 -1.24 13.22
N ARG A 23 5.16 -2.15 14.11
CA ARG A 23 5.67 -3.46 13.73
C ARG A 23 4.61 -4.27 12.95
N MET A 24 3.36 -4.31 13.42
CA MET A 24 2.27 -5.01 12.74
C MET A 24 1.99 -4.41 11.35
N MET A 25 2.02 -3.09 11.21
CA MET A 25 1.88 -2.44 9.91
C MET A 25 3.00 -2.88 8.97
N ARG A 26 4.23 -2.91 9.46
CA ARG A 26 5.42 -3.28 8.68
C ARG A 26 5.39 -4.76 8.24
N THR A 27 4.95 -5.67 9.12
CA THR A 27 4.97 -7.12 8.84
C THR A 27 3.71 -7.63 8.15
N GLU A 28 2.56 -7.02 8.40
CA GLU A 28 1.28 -7.57 7.96
C GLU A 28 0.63 -6.78 6.81
N LEU A 29 0.96 -5.48 6.67
CA LEU A 29 0.31 -4.58 5.73
C LEU A 29 1.27 -3.89 4.74
N ASP A 30 2.60 -4.01 4.90
CA ASP A 30 3.58 -3.29 4.09
C ASP A 30 3.38 -3.42 2.56
N PRO A 31 3.05 -4.59 2.00
CA PRO A 31 2.81 -4.71 0.56
C PRO A 31 1.55 -3.98 0.08
N ILE A 32 0.63 -3.69 1.02
CA ILE A 32 -0.68 -3.12 0.71
C ILE A 32 -0.71 -1.63 1.09
N TRP A 33 0.00 -1.29 2.17
CA TRP A 33 -0.02 0.02 2.78
C TRP A 33 1.35 0.43 3.31
N ARG A 34 2.02 1.30 2.58
CA ARG A 34 3.22 2.01 3.11
C ARG A 34 2.76 3.27 3.81
N ALA A 35 2.80 3.26 5.15
CA ALA A 35 2.52 4.44 5.96
C ALA A 35 3.82 5.11 6.42
N GLU A 36 3.79 6.43 6.54
CA GLU A 36 4.80 7.14 7.31
C GLU A 36 4.57 6.89 8.80
N PHE A 37 5.48 6.19 9.44
CA PHE A 37 5.37 5.80 10.85
C PHE A 37 5.29 7.00 11.79
N SER A 38 5.82 8.15 11.38
CA SER A 38 5.69 9.43 12.09
C SER A 38 4.23 9.84 12.35
N GLN A 39 3.28 9.38 11.53
CA GLN A 39 1.86 9.71 11.64
C GLN A 39 1.09 8.82 12.64
N ILE A 40 1.68 7.72 13.13
CA ILE A 40 0.98 6.77 14.02
C ILE A 40 0.56 7.44 15.33
N TYR A 41 1.50 8.11 16.00
CA TYR A 41 1.21 8.71 17.31
C TYR A 41 0.23 9.90 17.24
N PRO A 42 0.36 10.85 16.29
CA PRO A 42 -0.65 11.88 16.07
C PRO A 42 -2.04 11.29 15.80
N GLU A 43 -2.12 10.23 15.02
CA GLU A 43 -3.38 9.59 14.67
C GLU A 43 -4.01 8.84 15.86
N LEU A 44 -3.22 8.13 16.66
CA LEU A 44 -3.68 7.53 17.92
C LEU A 44 -4.21 8.57 18.91
N ALA A 45 -3.56 9.73 18.99
CA ALA A 45 -4.04 10.84 19.80
C ALA A 45 -5.39 11.38 19.29
N ARG A 46 -5.59 11.46 17.97
CA ARG A 46 -6.84 11.85 17.33
C ARG A 46 -7.94 10.83 17.61
N LEU A 47 -7.66 9.53 17.43
CA LEU A 47 -8.59 8.43 17.72
C LEU A 47 -9.01 8.41 19.20
N ARG A 48 -8.09 8.72 20.12
CA ARG A 48 -8.38 8.81 21.54
C ARG A 48 -9.30 9.98 21.84
N ARG A 49 -9.06 11.17 21.26
CA ARG A 49 -9.94 12.33 21.42
C ARG A 49 -11.35 12.07 20.87
N ALA A 50 -11.43 11.31 19.77
CA ALA A 50 -12.72 10.89 19.19
C ALA A 50 -13.43 9.75 19.98
N GLY A 51 -12.82 9.23 21.05
CA GLY A 51 -13.37 8.15 21.84
C GLY A 51 -13.32 6.77 21.15
N HIS A 52 -12.64 6.63 20.04
CA HIS A 52 -12.53 5.37 19.29
C HIS A 52 -11.50 4.41 19.89
N VAL A 53 -10.51 4.92 20.60
CA VAL A 53 -9.56 4.13 21.39
C VAL A 53 -9.40 4.69 22.79
N VAL A 54 -9.06 3.80 23.72
CA VAL A 54 -8.66 4.18 25.08
C VAL A 54 -7.22 3.79 25.31
N LEU A 55 -6.51 4.63 26.08
CA LEU A 55 -5.14 4.38 26.50
C LEU A 55 -5.18 3.73 27.88
N ARG A 56 -4.55 2.57 28.02
CA ARG A 56 -4.28 1.94 29.31
C ARG A 56 -2.77 1.95 29.57
N VAL A 57 -2.39 2.49 30.71
CA VAL A 57 -1.02 2.42 31.18
C VAL A 57 -0.86 1.10 31.93
N LEU A 58 -0.07 0.18 31.38
CA LEU A 58 0.25 -1.09 32.00
C LEU A 58 1.70 -1.04 32.50
N GLY A 59 1.92 -1.48 33.70
CA GLY A 59 3.26 -1.59 34.28
C GLY A 59 3.24 -1.52 35.80
N PRO A 60 4.25 -2.05 36.47
CA PRO A 60 4.39 -1.95 37.91
C PRO A 60 4.52 -0.49 38.34
N ARG A 61 4.24 -0.21 39.64
CA ARG A 61 4.43 1.14 40.21
C ARG A 61 5.88 1.65 40.08
N ARG A 62 6.86 0.74 39.94
CA ARG A 62 8.26 1.01 39.65
C ARG A 62 8.69 0.24 38.42
N GLY A 63 9.03 0.93 37.32
CA GLY A 63 9.46 0.36 36.05
C GLY A 63 8.89 1.08 34.82
N PRO A 64 9.35 0.75 33.59
CA PRO A 64 8.89 1.44 32.37
C PRO A 64 7.40 1.18 32.15
N ARG A 65 6.62 2.25 32.16
CA ARG A 65 5.19 2.23 31.85
C ARG A 65 5.02 2.00 30.37
N ARG A 66 4.19 0.99 30.00
CA ARG A 66 3.83 0.72 28.60
C ARG A 66 2.44 1.23 28.32
N ASN A 67 2.34 2.20 27.44
CA ASN A 67 1.08 2.75 26.97
C ASN A 67 0.47 1.81 25.93
N ARG A 68 -0.61 1.10 26.27
CA ARG A 68 -1.36 0.27 25.32
C ARG A 68 -2.67 0.91 24.93
N TYR A 69 -2.92 0.93 23.65
CA TYR A 69 -4.18 1.37 23.06
C TYR A 69 -5.13 0.18 22.92
N ARG A 70 -6.39 0.39 23.17
CA ARG A 70 -7.46 -0.59 22.98
C ARG A 70 -8.61 0.07 22.24
N ILE A 71 -9.16 -0.62 21.23
CA ILE A 71 -10.36 -0.17 20.53
C ILE A 71 -11.58 -0.18 21.45
N THR A 72 -12.42 0.84 21.35
CA THR A 72 -13.69 0.94 22.08
C THR A 72 -14.84 0.36 21.25
N ALA A 73 -16.05 0.24 21.85
CA ALA A 73 -17.25 -0.11 21.10
C ALA A 73 -17.56 0.92 20.00
N ALA A 74 -17.34 2.21 20.26
CA ALA A 74 -17.47 3.27 19.25
C ALA A 74 -16.47 3.11 18.11
N GLY A 75 -15.20 2.79 18.42
CA GLY A 75 -14.19 2.51 17.42
C GLY A 75 -14.50 1.29 16.55
N ARG A 76 -15.07 0.23 17.16
CA ARG A 76 -15.51 -0.95 16.39
C ARG A 76 -16.65 -0.62 15.43
N ARG A 77 -17.65 0.15 15.86
CA ARG A 77 -18.74 0.59 14.97
C ARG A 77 -18.22 1.46 13.82
N GLU A 78 -17.29 2.36 14.09
CA GLU A 78 -16.66 3.19 13.07
C GLU A 78 -15.92 2.35 12.03
N LEU A 79 -15.12 1.37 12.48
CA LEU A 79 -14.43 0.45 11.59
C LEU A 79 -15.41 -0.37 10.73
N GLN A 80 -16.46 -0.93 11.34
CA GLN A 80 -17.49 -1.70 10.64
C GLN A 80 -18.20 -0.86 9.58
N ARG A 81 -18.56 0.39 9.91
CA ARG A 81 -19.18 1.33 8.98
C ARG A 81 -18.27 1.59 7.79
N TRP A 82 -16.98 1.83 8.03
CA TRP A 82 -16.01 2.07 6.97
C TRP A 82 -15.79 0.84 6.07
N LEU A 83 -15.70 -0.35 6.66
CA LEU A 83 -15.53 -1.60 5.90
C LEU A 83 -16.76 -1.94 5.05
N GLY A 84 -17.97 -1.60 5.52
CA GLY A 84 -19.23 -1.82 4.79
C GLY A 84 -19.53 -0.76 3.74
N ALA A 85 -18.84 0.38 3.75
CA ALA A 85 -19.03 1.41 2.76
C ALA A 85 -18.37 1.04 1.41
N PRO A 86 -18.97 1.40 0.26
CA PRO A 86 -18.34 1.18 -1.02
C PRO A 86 -16.99 1.91 -1.07
N PRO A 87 -15.94 1.27 -1.60
CA PRO A 87 -14.65 1.94 -1.74
C PRO A 87 -14.76 3.11 -2.73
N PRO A 88 -14.01 4.20 -2.52
CA PRO A 88 -13.93 5.26 -3.50
C PRO A 88 -13.38 4.70 -4.83
N PRO A 89 -13.76 5.28 -5.97
CA PRO A 89 -13.24 4.85 -7.26
C PRO A 89 -11.72 4.88 -7.25
N PRO A 90 -11.05 3.92 -7.92
CA PRO A 90 -9.59 3.88 -8.00
C PRO A 90 -9.08 5.20 -8.58
N ARG A 91 -8.37 5.98 -7.77
CA ARG A 91 -7.62 7.13 -8.28
C ARG A 91 -6.29 6.60 -8.77
N SER A 92 -6.17 6.46 -10.08
CA SER A 92 -4.93 6.01 -10.71
C SER A 92 -3.90 7.14 -10.66
N ARG A 93 -3.09 7.16 -9.62
CA ARG A 93 -1.77 7.78 -9.62
C ARG A 93 -0.75 6.66 -9.58
N ASP A 94 -0.57 6.04 -10.72
CA ASP A 94 0.45 5.00 -10.89
C ASP A 94 1.68 5.66 -11.52
N ASP A 95 2.71 5.87 -10.71
CA ASP A 95 3.95 6.52 -11.11
C ASP A 95 4.67 5.74 -12.22
N LEU A 96 4.56 4.41 -12.22
CA LEU A 96 5.12 3.56 -13.25
C LEU A 96 4.41 3.77 -14.59
N LEU A 97 3.06 3.79 -14.59
CA LEU A 97 2.29 4.01 -15.81
C LEU A 97 2.56 5.39 -16.40
N VAL A 98 2.66 6.43 -15.56
CA VAL A 98 3.02 7.78 -16.01
C VAL A 98 4.41 7.80 -16.64
N ARG A 99 5.40 7.16 -16.00
CA ARG A 99 6.76 7.06 -16.55
C ARG A 99 6.78 6.34 -17.88
N VAL A 100 6.12 5.19 -17.98
CA VAL A 100 6.04 4.42 -19.23
C VAL A 100 5.38 5.22 -20.34
N ALA A 101 4.31 5.98 -20.04
CA ALA A 101 3.66 6.85 -21.03
C ALA A 101 4.58 7.96 -21.57
N LEU A 102 5.65 8.29 -20.85
CA LEU A 102 6.64 9.31 -21.24
C LEU A 102 7.94 8.71 -21.80
N PHE A 103 8.04 7.41 -21.93
CA PHE A 103 9.28 6.75 -22.39
C PHE A 103 9.67 7.07 -23.84
N ASP A 104 8.76 7.63 -24.63
CA ASP A 104 9.10 8.12 -25.98
C ASP A 104 10.08 9.31 -25.96
N ALA A 105 10.20 9.99 -24.82
CA ALA A 105 11.20 11.03 -24.59
C ALA A 105 12.62 10.48 -24.36
N LEU A 106 12.79 9.17 -24.17
CA LEU A 106 14.07 8.52 -23.93
C LEU A 106 14.67 7.93 -25.20
N ALA A 107 15.99 7.96 -25.30
CA ALA A 107 16.70 7.17 -26.29
C ALA A 107 16.44 5.65 -26.10
N PRO A 108 16.48 4.83 -27.17
CA PRO A 108 16.15 3.41 -27.07
C PRO A 108 16.98 2.64 -26.03
N ALA A 109 18.26 3.01 -25.84
CA ALA A 109 19.12 2.39 -24.84
C ALA A 109 18.66 2.71 -23.40
N ASP A 110 18.38 4.00 -23.14
CA ASP A 110 17.94 4.47 -21.82
C ASP A 110 16.56 3.91 -21.46
N ARG A 111 15.68 3.77 -22.44
CA ARG A 111 14.37 3.13 -22.28
C ARG A 111 14.51 1.68 -21.84
N ARG A 112 15.37 0.89 -22.50
CA ARG A 112 15.63 -0.50 -22.11
C ARG A 112 16.20 -0.60 -20.71
N GLU A 113 17.13 0.29 -20.37
CA GLU A 113 17.69 0.33 -19.01
C GLU A 113 16.66 0.70 -17.96
N ALA A 114 15.80 1.69 -18.23
CA ALA A 114 14.69 2.06 -17.33
C ALA A 114 13.73 0.89 -17.10
N LEU A 115 13.31 0.18 -18.16
CA LEU A 115 12.45 -1.01 -18.06
C LEU A 115 13.13 -2.12 -17.25
N SER A 116 14.42 -2.38 -17.47
CA SER A 116 15.18 -3.38 -16.71
C SER A 116 15.27 -3.04 -15.22
N ARG A 117 15.49 -1.77 -14.89
CA ARG A 117 15.50 -1.30 -13.49
C ARG A 117 14.14 -1.51 -12.81
N HIS A 118 13.04 -1.20 -13.49
CA HIS A 118 11.70 -1.43 -12.98
C HIS A 118 11.38 -2.92 -12.80
N ASP A 119 11.72 -3.77 -13.79
CA ASP A 119 11.53 -5.24 -13.66
C ASP A 119 12.30 -5.81 -12.48
N ARG A 120 13.55 -5.36 -12.27
CA ARG A 120 14.37 -5.79 -11.14
C ARG A 120 13.78 -5.37 -9.80
N ALA A 121 13.40 -4.12 -9.65
CA ALA A 121 12.82 -3.60 -8.43
C ALA A 121 11.52 -4.33 -8.04
N ILE A 122 10.65 -4.61 -9.01
CA ILE A 122 9.43 -5.40 -8.79
C ILE A 122 9.79 -6.86 -8.45
N GLY A 123 10.79 -7.44 -9.10
CA GLY A 123 11.25 -8.80 -8.81
C GLY A 123 11.79 -8.95 -7.39
N GLU A 124 12.55 -7.98 -6.91
CA GLU A 124 13.07 -7.92 -5.55
C GLU A 124 11.92 -7.82 -4.53
N GLU A 125 10.92 -6.97 -4.81
CA GLU A 125 9.77 -6.82 -3.96
C GLU A 125 8.93 -8.11 -3.88
N ILE A 126 8.68 -8.79 -5.01
CA ILE A 126 8.01 -10.11 -5.03
C ILE A 126 8.80 -11.11 -4.20
N SER A 127 10.12 -11.16 -4.34
CA SER A 127 10.98 -12.09 -3.60
C SER A 127 10.93 -11.80 -2.10
N ARG A 128 10.99 -10.55 -1.70
CA ARG A 128 10.85 -10.11 -0.31
C ARG A 128 9.52 -10.58 0.28
N LEU A 129 8.41 -10.30 -0.42
CA LEU A 129 7.08 -10.65 0.04
C LEU A 129 6.87 -12.16 0.17
N ARG A 130 7.49 -12.95 -0.69
CA ARG A 130 7.42 -14.42 -0.62
C ARG A 130 8.25 -15.01 0.52
N ALA A 131 9.35 -14.34 0.90
CA ALA A 131 10.22 -14.79 1.99
C ALA A 131 9.65 -14.50 3.39
N GLU A 132 8.80 -13.48 3.52
CA GLU A 132 8.20 -13.14 4.81
C GLU A 132 7.12 -14.15 5.24
N PRO A 133 6.96 -14.41 6.56
CA PRO A 133 5.88 -15.25 7.07
C PRO A 133 4.50 -14.76 6.62
N ALA A 134 3.66 -15.65 6.13
CA ALA A 134 2.33 -15.29 5.66
C ALA A 134 1.42 -14.86 6.83
N PRO A 135 0.74 -13.72 6.74
CA PRO A 135 -0.24 -13.32 7.74
C PRO A 135 -1.45 -14.27 7.74
N ARG A 136 -2.30 -14.17 8.76
CA ARG A 136 -3.48 -15.04 8.89
C ARG A 136 -4.73 -14.36 8.31
N GLY A 137 -5.75 -15.17 7.99
CA GLY A 137 -7.07 -14.71 7.58
C GLY A 137 -7.05 -13.87 6.30
N PHE A 138 -7.93 -12.90 6.22
CA PHE A 138 -8.08 -12.02 5.05
C PHE A 138 -6.84 -11.15 4.77
N ARG A 139 -5.95 -10.94 5.73
CA ARG A 139 -4.64 -10.28 5.50
C ARG A 139 -3.78 -11.11 4.55
N ARG A 140 -3.85 -12.44 4.61
CA ARG A 140 -3.18 -13.34 3.66
C ARG A 140 -3.75 -13.19 2.26
N GLU A 141 -5.07 -13.09 2.13
CA GLU A 141 -5.73 -12.89 0.84
C GLU A 141 -5.38 -11.52 0.23
N ALA A 142 -5.36 -10.48 1.05
CA ALA A 142 -4.93 -9.16 0.61
C ALA A 142 -3.47 -9.15 0.12
N ARG A 143 -2.56 -9.85 0.82
CA ARG A 143 -1.17 -10.02 0.38
C ARG A 143 -1.07 -10.82 -0.91
N ARG A 144 -1.87 -11.87 -1.08
CA ARG A 144 -1.95 -12.62 -2.34
C ARG A 144 -2.35 -11.71 -3.48
N GLY A 145 -3.40 -10.90 -3.31
CA GLY A 145 -3.81 -9.93 -4.32
C GLY A 145 -2.74 -8.88 -4.65
N ALA A 146 -1.93 -8.45 -3.66
CA ALA A 146 -0.80 -7.56 -3.89
C ALA A 146 0.30 -8.24 -4.73
N LEU A 147 0.63 -9.51 -4.43
CA LEU A 147 1.58 -10.29 -5.22
C LEU A 147 1.10 -10.48 -6.66
N GLU A 148 -0.16 -10.85 -6.86
CA GLU A 148 -0.75 -11.02 -8.20
C GLU A 148 -0.65 -9.74 -9.04
N LYS A 149 -0.88 -8.56 -8.42
CA LYS A 149 -0.71 -7.27 -9.10
C LYS A 149 0.75 -7.03 -9.50
N LEU A 150 1.70 -7.27 -8.60
CA LEU A 150 3.12 -7.09 -8.90
C LEU A 150 3.58 -8.03 -10.03
N GLU A 151 3.16 -9.29 -10.01
CA GLU A 151 3.47 -10.27 -11.04
C GLU A 151 2.84 -9.89 -12.39
N ALA A 152 1.59 -9.41 -12.39
CA ALA A 152 0.93 -8.91 -13.60
C ALA A 152 1.67 -7.69 -14.18
N THR A 153 2.07 -6.74 -13.33
CA THR A 153 2.86 -5.57 -13.73
C THR A 153 4.20 -6.00 -14.32
N ARG A 154 4.88 -6.96 -13.67
CA ARG A 154 6.15 -7.49 -14.16
C ARG A 154 6.02 -8.17 -15.52
N ARG A 155 4.97 -8.99 -15.72
CA ARG A 155 4.68 -9.59 -17.03
C ARG A 155 4.47 -8.54 -18.11
N TRP A 156 3.70 -7.52 -17.80
CA TRP A 156 3.45 -6.40 -18.73
C TRP A 156 4.75 -5.65 -19.09
N LEU A 157 5.61 -5.31 -18.14
CA LEU A 157 6.91 -4.67 -18.42
C LEU A 157 7.78 -5.48 -19.39
N LYS A 158 7.77 -6.81 -19.27
CA LYS A 158 8.50 -7.68 -20.19
C LYS A 158 7.98 -7.60 -21.62
N THR A 159 6.67 -7.39 -21.83
CA THR A 159 6.13 -7.19 -23.18
C THR A 159 6.64 -5.89 -23.82
N LEU A 160 6.90 -4.86 -23.02
CA LEU A 160 7.43 -3.59 -23.50
C LEU A 160 8.92 -3.67 -23.89
N SER A 161 9.66 -4.60 -23.28
CA SER A 161 11.09 -4.83 -23.60
C SER A 161 11.29 -5.55 -24.94
N HIS A 162 10.25 -6.20 -25.45
CA HIS A 162 10.22 -6.88 -26.75
C HIS A 162 9.12 -6.21 -27.57
N PRO A 163 9.39 -5.09 -28.26
CA PRO A 163 8.35 -4.42 -29.01
C PRO A 163 7.83 -5.38 -30.09
N THR A 164 6.57 -5.77 -29.96
CA THR A 164 5.80 -6.26 -31.10
C THR A 164 5.87 -5.16 -32.16
N PRO A 165 6.17 -5.45 -33.44
CA PRO A 165 6.20 -4.44 -34.48
C PRO A 165 4.88 -3.65 -34.43
N SER A 166 4.99 -2.36 -34.16
CA SER A 166 3.83 -1.46 -34.06
C SER A 166 3.04 -1.57 -35.34
N ALA A 167 1.80 -2.03 -35.29
CA ALA A 167 0.81 -1.69 -36.29
C ALA A 167 0.79 -0.17 -36.38
N GLY A 168 1.29 0.36 -37.48
CA GLY A 168 1.53 1.79 -37.65
C GLY A 168 0.31 2.62 -37.34
N PHE A 169 0.46 3.50 -36.38
CA PHE A 169 -0.45 4.63 -36.22
C PHE A 169 -0.15 5.58 -37.38
N SER A 170 -0.86 5.33 -38.53
CA SER A 170 -0.78 6.17 -39.71
C SER A 170 -1.19 7.59 -39.32
N ALA A 171 -0.27 8.51 -39.61
CA ALA A 171 -0.44 9.92 -39.40
C ALA A 171 -1.86 10.39 -39.85
N LEU A 172 -2.60 10.96 -38.91
CA LEU A 172 -3.77 11.78 -39.26
C LEU A 172 -3.26 13.00 -40.04
N SER A 173 -3.42 12.92 -41.37
CA SER A 173 -3.18 14.01 -42.30
C SER A 173 -3.92 15.25 -41.84
N SER A 174 -3.20 16.35 -41.69
CA SER A 174 -3.76 17.69 -41.49
C SER A 174 -4.76 18.04 -42.59
N PRO A 175 -5.92 18.62 -42.29
CA PRO A 175 -6.80 19.14 -43.30
C PRO A 175 -6.16 20.37 -43.96
N LYS A 176 -5.95 20.31 -45.28
CA LYS A 176 -5.60 21.48 -46.11
C LYS A 176 -6.66 22.55 -45.95
N LYS A 177 -6.26 23.74 -45.48
CA LYS A 177 -7.06 24.96 -45.63
C LYS A 177 -7.27 25.29 -47.15
N LYS A 178 -8.47 25.46 -47.54
CA LYS A 178 -8.86 26.34 -48.65
C LYS A 178 -9.47 27.60 -48.07
#